data_dc5acda60175a0237e012e22ac26fc3a
#
_entry.id   dc5acda60175a0237e012e22ac26fc3a
#
_cell.length_a   1.000
_cell.length_b   1.000
_cell.length_c   1.000
_cell.angle_alpha   90.00
_cell.angle_beta   90.00
_cell.angle_gamma   90.00
#
_symmetry.space_group_name_H-M   'P 1'
#
loop_
_entity.id
_entity.type
_entity.pdbx_description
1 polymer ?
#
loop_
_entity_poly.entity_id
_entity_poly.type
_entity_poly.pdbx_seq_one_letter_code
_entity_poly.pdbx_strand_id
1 'polypeptide(L)'
;MLTKLLDDYVALRKATGFKFRTTEEMLRGFVAYAEARGDRRIRSTTAIQWASQTKTPRRRYERLRTVARFAEHLRAEDPRHELPPARLFASSPSRPTPRIFSDDEIARIVSSASEVRRKSDLLGKTYSTLFGLIATTGLRLSEAISLRLSDVSDDGLMIRKTKFGKSR
;
A
#
# COMPACT_ATOMS: atom_id res chain seq x y z
N MET A 1 -3.09 -10.08 25.96
CA MET A 1 -3.48 -10.56 24.62
C MET A 1 -2.80 -9.69 23.60
N LEU A 2 -2.27 -10.29 22.54
CA LEU A 2 -1.55 -9.58 21.47
C LEU A 2 -2.42 -8.54 20.78
N THR A 3 -3.73 -8.79 20.67
CA THR A 3 -4.70 -7.84 20.09
C THR A 3 -4.65 -6.49 20.79
N LYS A 4 -4.67 -6.42 22.12
CA LYS A 4 -4.59 -5.15 22.86
C LYS A 4 -3.26 -4.41 22.58
N LEU A 5 -2.14 -5.13 22.63
CA LEU A 5 -0.83 -4.56 22.32
C LEU A 5 -0.75 -4.02 20.88
N LEU A 6 -1.44 -4.69 19.94
CA LEU A 6 -1.54 -4.19 18.57
C LEU A 6 -2.38 -2.91 18.49
N ASP A 7 -3.51 -2.85 19.20
CA ASP A 7 -4.37 -1.65 19.20
C ASP A 7 -3.63 -0.43 19.74
N ASP A 8 -2.88 -0.60 20.82
CA ASP A 8 -2.04 0.45 21.41
C ASP A 8 -0.94 0.90 20.43
N TYR A 9 -0.27 -0.04 19.77
CA TYR A 9 0.73 0.24 18.76
C TYR A 9 0.16 0.99 17.55
N VAL A 10 -1.01 0.57 17.06
CA VAL A 10 -1.70 1.23 15.93
C VAL A 10 -2.10 2.65 16.30
N ALA A 11 -2.66 2.85 17.50
CA ALA A 11 -3.02 4.17 18.00
C ALA A 11 -1.82 5.11 18.03
N LEU A 12 -0.69 4.65 18.58
CA LEU A 12 0.57 5.41 18.59
C LEU A 12 1.03 5.79 17.17
N ARG A 13 1.02 4.82 16.23
CA ARG A 13 1.45 5.06 14.84
C ARG A 13 0.54 6.02 14.10
N LYS A 14 -0.77 5.97 14.35
CA LYS A 14 -1.72 6.92 13.77
C LYS A 14 -1.55 8.32 14.36
N ALA A 15 -1.31 8.44 15.67
CA ALA A 15 -1.05 9.72 16.33
C ALA A 15 0.20 10.43 15.78
N THR A 16 1.19 9.68 15.30
CA THR A 16 2.38 10.23 14.64
C THR A 16 2.19 10.56 13.14
N GLY A 17 0.93 10.60 12.66
CA GLY A 17 0.58 11.04 11.30
C GLY A 17 0.69 9.98 10.20
N PHE A 18 1.00 8.72 10.53
CA PHE A 18 1.04 7.65 9.55
C PHE A 18 -0.37 7.16 9.20
N LYS A 19 -0.68 6.98 7.91
CA LYS A 19 -1.95 6.37 7.46
C LYS A 19 -2.10 4.90 7.89
N PHE A 20 -1.05 4.21 8.12
CA PHE A 20 -0.82 2.86 8.71
C PHE A 20 -1.80 1.73 8.30
N ARG A 21 -2.73 1.96 7.38
CA ARG A 21 -3.84 1.05 7.03
C ARG A 21 -3.35 -0.34 6.61
N THR A 22 -2.52 -0.44 5.59
CA THR A 22 -2.04 -1.73 5.06
C THR A 22 -1.19 -2.49 6.08
N THR A 23 -0.40 -1.76 6.88
CA THR A 23 0.41 -2.35 7.94
C THR A 23 -0.47 -2.88 9.07
N GLU A 24 -1.50 -2.13 9.46
CA GLU A 24 -2.49 -2.56 10.45
C GLU A 24 -3.21 -3.83 10.01
N GLU A 25 -3.76 -3.87 8.78
CA GLU A 25 -4.42 -5.05 8.22
C GLU A 25 -3.50 -6.29 8.27
N MET A 26 -2.23 -6.10 7.92
CA MET A 26 -1.23 -7.17 7.95
C MET A 26 -0.95 -7.67 9.37
N LEU A 27 -0.79 -6.76 10.33
CA LEU A 27 -0.54 -7.11 11.74
C LEU A 27 -1.77 -7.74 12.39
N ARG A 28 -2.99 -7.29 12.09
CA ARG A 28 -4.22 -7.94 12.55
C ARG A 28 -4.30 -9.39 12.06
N GLY A 29 -3.95 -9.64 10.80
CA GLY A 29 -3.88 -11.01 10.27
C GLY A 29 -2.84 -11.88 10.98
N PHE A 30 -1.68 -11.32 11.34
CA PHE A 30 -0.68 -12.04 12.12
C PHE A 30 -1.14 -12.33 13.55
N VAL A 31 -1.68 -11.32 14.23
CA VAL A 31 -2.14 -11.46 15.62
C VAL A 31 -3.25 -12.51 15.73
N ALA A 32 -4.23 -12.46 14.82
CA ALA A 32 -5.28 -13.47 14.76
C ALA A 32 -4.70 -14.90 14.57
N TYR A 33 -3.72 -15.05 13.70
CA TYR A 33 -3.03 -16.32 13.47
C TYR A 33 -2.25 -16.80 14.71
N ALA A 34 -1.56 -15.91 15.41
CA ALA A 34 -0.79 -16.22 16.61
C ALA A 34 -1.71 -16.59 17.80
N GLU A 35 -2.76 -15.78 18.03
CA GLU A 35 -3.72 -16.05 19.12
C GLU A 35 -4.51 -17.34 18.91
N ALA A 36 -4.86 -17.71 17.67
CA ALA A 36 -5.47 -18.99 17.33
C ALA A 36 -4.58 -20.21 17.67
N ARG A 37 -3.27 -20.00 17.81
CA ARG A 37 -2.29 -21.01 18.25
C ARG A 37 -2.02 -20.96 19.76
N GLY A 38 -2.67 -20.08 20.48
CA GLY A 38 -2.48 -19.88 21.92
C GLY A 38 -1.26 -19.03 22.27
N ASP A 39 -0.64 -18.37 21.29
CA ASP A 39 0.50 -17.51 21.54
C ASP A 39 0.07 -16.23 22.27
N ARG A 40 0.66 -15.99 23.43
CA ARG A 40 0.49 -14.75 24.21
C ARG A 40 1.56 -13.72 23.93
N ARG A 41 2.61 -14.11 23.20
CA ARG A 41 3.77 -13.29 22.81
C ARG A 41 4.14 -13.59 21.38
N ILE A 42 4.87 -12.69 20.78
CA ILE A 42 5.40 -12.94 19.44
C ILE A 42 6.47 -14.02 19.54
N ARG A 43 6.30 -15.08 18.74
CA ARG A 43 7.27 -16.15 18.53
C ARG A 43 7.82 -16.09 17.12
N SER A 44 9.11 -16.23 16.97
CA SER A 44 9.80 -16.21 15.68
C SER A 44 9.30 -17.32 14.74
N THR A 45 9.09 -18.52 15.29
CA THR A 45 8.56 -19.67 14.56
C THR A 45 7.17 -19.40 14.00
N THR A 46 6.26 -18.85 14.82
CA THR A 46 4.89 -18.50 14.39
C THR A 46 4.91 -17.40 13.33
N ALA A 47 5.76 -16.38 13.50
CA ALA A 47 5.90 -15.29 12.53
C ALA A 47 6.41 -15.80 11.16
N ILE A 48 7.40 -16.69 11.16
CA ILE A 48 7.95 -17.30 9.93
C ILE A 48 6.89 -18.15 9.25
N GLN A 49 6.18 -19.01 10.00
CA GLN A 49 5.11 -19.85 9.45
C GLN A 49 4.00 -19.02 8.81
N TRP A 50 3.53 -17.99 9.51
CA TRP A 50 2.52 -17.09 8.97
C TRP A 50 2.99 -16.33 7.74
N ALA A 51 4.23 -15.83 7.74
CA ALA A 51 4.78 -15.15 6.59
C ALA A 51 4.93 -16.07 5.37
N SER A 52 5.24 -17.36 5.60
CA SER A 52 5.41 -18.38 4.56
C SER A 52 4.11 -18.75 3.83
N GLN A 53 2.93 -18.47 4.39
CA GLN A 53 1.64 -18.79 3.76
C GLN A 53 1.38 -18.03 2.46
N THR A 54 2.17 -17.01 2.14
CA THR A 54 2.02 -16.30 0.87
C THR A 54 2.89 -16.89 -0.22
N LYS A 55 2.38 -16.85 -1.46
CA LYS A 55 3.08 -17.42 -2.62
C LYS A 55 4.33 -16.62 -3.04
N THR A 56 4.30 -15.28 -2.91
CA THR A 56 5.35 -14.42 -3.46
C THR A 56 6.46 -14.15 -2.44
N PRO A 57 7.74 -14.31 -2.79
CA PRO A 57 8.87 -14.04 -1.91
C PRO A 57 8.84 -12.61 -1.33
N ARG A 58 8.48 -11.63 -2.16
CA ARG A 58 8.33 -10.23 -1.73
C ARG A 58 7.31 -10.08 -0.59
N ARG A 59 6.13 -10.72 -0.70
CA ARG A 59 5.11 -10.65 0.36
C ARG A 59 5.54 -11.38 1.63
N ARG A 60 6.28 -12.51 1.52
CA ARG A 60 6.87 -13.18 2.68
C ARG A 60 7.82 -12.24 3.42
N TYR A 61 8.69 -11.58 2.70
CA TYR A 61 9.60 -10.59 3.26
C TYR A 61 8.85 -9.42 3.94
N GLU A 62 7.88 -8.81 3.25
CA GLU A 62 7.09 -7.70 3.78
C GLU A 62 6.34 -8.10 5.06
N ARG A 63 5.71 -9.28 5.08
CA ARG A 63 5.03 -9.83 6.26
C ARG A 63 5.98 -10.01 7.44
N LEU A 64 7.08 -10.72 7.24
CA LEU A 64 8.02 -11.00 8.32
C LEU A 64 8.66 -9.73 8.86
N ARG A 65 9.07 -8.82 7.98
CA ARG A 65 9.62 -7.52 8.35
C ARG A 65 8.62 -6.67 9.15
N THR A 66 7.34 -6.72 8.79
CA THR A 66 6.29 -5.99 9.50
C THR A 66 6.12 -6.53 10.91
N VAL A 67 6.08 -7.86 11.08
CA VAL A 67 6.01 -8.49 12.41
C VAL A 67 7.27 -8.21 13.23
N ALA A 68 8.46 -8.25 12.61
CA ALA A 68 9.72 -7.95 13.31
C ALA A 68 9.73 -6.53 13.89
N ARG A 69 9.24 -5.52 13.14
CA ARG A 69 9.12 -4.14 13.65
C ARG A 69 8.12 -4.01 14.79
N PHE A 70 7.04 -4.75 14.74
CA PHE A 70 6.07 -4.80 15.84
C PHE A 70 6.67 -5.49 17.07
N ALA A 71 7.38 -6.61 16.87
CA ALA A 71 8.09 -7.30 17.94
C ALA A 71 9.18 -6.41 18.59
N GLU A 72 9.93 -5.67 17.79
CA GLU A 72 10.93 -4.71 18.28
C GLU A 72 10.30 -3.65 19.20
N HIS A 73 9.13 -3.11 18.82
CA HIS A 73 8.39 -2.18 19.65
C HIS A 73 7.95 -2.82 20.98
N LEU A 74 7.37 -4.02 20.94
CA LEU A 74 6.88 -4.70 22.14
C LEU A 74 8.00 -5.14 23.07
N ARG A 75 9.18 -5.45 22.54
CA ARG A 75 10.35 -5.84 23.35
C ARG A 75 10.87 -4.73 24.23
N ALA A 76 10.58 -3.48 23.93
CA ALA A 76 10.95 -2.35 24.79
C ALA A 76 10.26 -2.45 26.16
N GLU A 77 9.06 -3.04 26.22
CA GLU A 77 8.29 -3.21 27.46
C GLU A 77 8.39 -4.65 28.00
N ASP A 78 8.32 -5.67 27.13
CA ASP A 78 8.44 -7.10 27.50
C ASP A 78 9.51 -7.81 26.64
N PRO A 79 10.73 -8.01 27.17
CA PRO A 79 11.83 -8.68 26.45
C PRO A 79 11.54 -10.12 26.04
N ARG A 80 10.46 -10.74 26.54
CA ARG A 80 10.05 -12.12 26.23
C ARG A 80 9.39 -12.25 24.85
N HIS A 81 9.06 -11.13 24.18
CA HIS A 81 8.72 -11.17 22.76
C HIS A 81 9.98 -11.53 21.97
N GLU A 82 9.88 -12.55 21.13
CA GLU A 82 10.99 -12.91 20.24
C GLU A 82 11.07 -11.95 19.04
N LEU A 83 12.29 -11.69 18.56
CA LEU A 83 12.53 -10.86 17.39
C LEU A 83 12.70 -11.77 16.14
N PRO A 84 11.71 -11.85 15.26
CA PRO A 84 11.84 -12.64 14.04
C PRO A 84 12.94 -12.11 13.13
N PRO A 85 13.69 -12.99 12.42
CA PRO A 85 14.78 -12.60 11.53
C PRO A 85 14.21 -11.90 10.28
N ALA A 86 14.09 -10.59 10.32
CA ALA A 86 13.43 -9.77 9.30
C ALA A 86 13.94 -9.97 7.87
N ARG A 87 15.18 -10.47 7.70
CA ARG A 87 15.81 -10.69 6.41
C ARG A 87 15.76 -12.15 5.92
N LEU A 88 15.11 -13.05 6.63
CA LEU A 88 15.04 -14.47 6.27
C LEU A 88 14.54 -14.70 4.83
N PHE A 89 13.55 -13.92 4.41
CA PHE A 89 12.98 -13.98 3.06
C PHE A 89 13.49 -12.84 2.16
N ALA A 90 14.61 -12.20 2.52
CA ALA A 90 15.17 -11.14 1.69
C ALA A 90 15.55 -11.69 0.34
N SER A 91 14.73 -11.41 -0.66
CA SER A 91 15.14 -11.49 -2.06
C SER A 91 15.57 -10.09 -2.48
N SER A 92 16.68 -9.99 -3.21
CA SER A 92 17.02 -8.73 -3.87
C SER A 92 15.92 -8.45 -4.90
N PRO A 93 15.00 -7.49 -4.67
CA PRO A 93 14.01 -7.20 -5.68
C PRO A 93 14.77 -6.52 -6.84
N SER A 94 14.92 -7.24 -7.93
CA SER A 94 15.21 -6.60 -9.20
C SER A 94 14.12 -5.56 -9.42
N ARG A 95 14.50 -4.29 -9.36
CA ARG A 95 13.58 -3.20 -9.69
C ARG A 95 13.40 -3.25 -11.20
N PRO A 96 12.23 -3.63 -11.73
CA PRO A 96 12.07 -3.66 -13.18
C PRO A 96 12.34 -2.26 -13.72
N THR A 97 13.08 -2.17 -14.82
CA THR A 97 13.29 -0.91 -15.52
C THR A 97 11.93 -0.32 -15.89
N PRO A 98 11.65 0.93 -15.51
CA PRO A 98 10.40 1.57 -15.90
C PRO A 98 10.26 1.56 -17.42
N ARG A 99 9.10 1.15 -17.92
CA ARG A 99 8.78 1.30 -19.34
C ARG A 99 8.38 2.74 -19.60
N ILE A 100 9.07 3.39 -20.52
CA ILE A 100 8.73 4.69 -21.04
C ILE A 100 7.90 4.47 -22.30
N PHE A 101 6.68 5.00 -22.33
CA PHE A 101 5.80 4.91 -23.50
C PHE A 101 6.14 6.03 -24.47
N SER A 102 6.13 5.74 -25.78
CA SER A 102 6.20 6.75 -26.82
C SER A 102 4.86 7.48 -26.97
N ASP A 103 4.87 8.65 -27.62
CA ASP A 103 3.67 9.43 -27.88
C ASP A 103 2.63 8.61 -28.67
N ASP A 104 3.05 7.81 -29.66
CA ASP A 104 2.19 6.92 -30.41
C ASP A 104 1.57 5.81 -29.55
N GLU A 105 2.33 5.27 -28.60
CA GLU A 105 1.79 4.27 -27.66
C GLU A 105 0.74 4.91 -26.71
N ILE A 106 1.00 6.13 -26.25
CA ILE A 106 0.06 6.89 -25.43
C ILE A 106 -1.21 7.19 -26.22
N ALA A 107 -1.09 7.68 -27.46
CA ALA A 107 -2.24 7.95 -28.32
C ALA A 107 -3.10 6.68 -28.56
N ARG A 108 -2.46 5.53 -28.81
CA ARG A 108 -3.17 4.25 -28.95
C ARG A 108 -3.87 3.81 -27.68
N ILE A 109 -3.25 4.01 -26.51
CA ILE A 109 -3.88 3.69 -25.21
C ILE A 109 -5.15 4.54 -25.02
N VAL A 110 -5.06 5.86 -25.27
CA VAL A 110 -6.20 6.78 -25.12
C VAL A 110 -7.32 6.45 -26.12
N SER A 111 -6.97 6.14 -27.36
CA SER A 111 -7.95 5.74 -28.38
C SER A 111 -8.65 4.43 -28.00
N SER A 112 -7.89 3.38 -27.66
CA SER A 112 -8.46 2.11 -27.24
C SER A 112 -9.33 2.24 -25.98
N ALA A 113 -8.96 3.14 -25.08
CA ALA A 113 -9.76 3.41 -23.89
C ALA A 113 -11.14 4.01 -24.23
N SER A 114 -11.21 4.85 -25.26
CA SER A 114 -12.48 5.44 -25.72
C SER A 114 -13.47 4.40 -26.29
N GLU A 115 -12.95 3.28 -26.78
CA GLU A 115 -13.74 2.19 -27.37
C GLU A 115 -14.33 1.20 -26.34
N VAL A 116 -13.98 1.37 -25.05
CA VAL A 116 -14.48 0.50 -23.97
C VAL A 116 -15.96 0.72 -23.73
N ARG A 117 -16.79 -0.14 -24.33
CA ARG A 117 -18.25 -0.11 -24.22
C ARG A 117 -18.76 -1.22 -23.31
N ARG A 118 -18.73 -1.05 -22.02
CA ARG A 118 -19.22 -2.09 -21.09
C ARG A 118 -20.66 -1.91 -20.63
N LYS A 119 -21.32 -0.88 -20.70
CA LYS A 119 -22.73 -0.61 -20.33
C LYS A 119 -23.17 0.83 -20.67
N SER A 120 -22.23 1.73 -20.93
CA SER A 120 -22.50 3.10 -21.35
C SER A 120 -21.28 3.70 -22.05
N ASP A 121 -21.51 4.64 -22.95
CA ASP A 121 -20.46 5.43 -23.60
C ASP A 121 -19.67 6.30 -22.62
N LEU A 122 -20.23 6.54 -21.42
CA LEU A 122 -19.57 7.30 -20.37
C LEU A 122 -18.28 6.65 -19.89
N LEU A 123 -18.21 5.32 -19.86
CA LEU A 123 -17.04 4.61 -19.37
C LEU A 123 -15.82 4.81 -20.27
N GLY A 124 -16.02 4.69 -21.60
CA GLY A 124 -14.96 4.94 -22.57
C GLY A 124 -14.45 6.39 -22.48
N LYS A 125 -15.35 7.37 -22.43
CA LYS A 125 -15.00 8.78 -22.25
C LYS A 125 -14.25 9.02 -20.94
N THR A 126 -14.66 8.39 -19.83
CA THR A 126 -14.00 8.52 -18.54
C THR A 126 -12.57 7.98 -18.59
N TYR A 127 -12.35 6.80 -19.17
CA TYR A 127 -11.00 6.23 -19.24
C TYR A 127 -10.10 7.00 -20.21
N SER A 128 -10.58 7.41 -21.39
CA SER A 128 -9.78 8.18 -22.33
C SER A 128 -9.38 9.53 -21.74
N THR A 129 -10.31 10.23 -21.06
CA THR A 129 -10.01 11.48 -20.34
C THR A 129 -9.01 11.26 -19.23
N LEU A 130 -9.16 10.22 -18.41
CA LEU A 130 -8.27 9.90 -17.31
C LEU A 130 -6.85 9.61 -17.81
N PHE A 131 -6.69 8.78 -18.84
CA PHE A 131 -5.37 8.45 -19.38
C PHE A 131 -4.73 9.64 -20.08
N GLY A 132 -5.49 10.41 -20.84
CA GLY A 132 -5.01 11.64 -21.44
C GLY A 132 -4.54 12.65 -20.40
N LEU A 133 -5.33 12.86 -19.35
CA LEU A 133 -4.98 13.76 -18.25
C LEU A 133 -3.69 13.31 -17.53
N ILE A 134 -3.54 12.02 -17.22
CA ILE A 134 -2.32 11.52 -16.58
C ILE A 134 -1.11 11.66 -17.51
N ALA A 135 -1.26 11.38 -18.79
CA ALA A 135 -0.18 11.46 -19.75
C ALA A 135 0.34 12.88 -19.94
N THR A 136 -0.56 13.87 -19.99
CA THR A 136 -0.20 15.28 -20.23
C THR A 136 0.28 16.00 -18.98
N THR A 137 -0.24 15.64 -17.79
CA THR A 137 0.03 16.37 -16.55
C THR A 137 1.00 15.66 -15.61
N GLY A 138 1.27 14.37 -15.83
CA GLY A 138 2.07 13.56 -14.90
C GLY A 138 1.42 13.34 -13.54
N LEU A 139 0.11 13.52 -13.40
CA LEU A 139 -0.62 13.27 -12.17
C LEU A 139 -0.54 11.79 -11.75
N ARG A 140 -0.50 11.56 -10.45
CA ARG A 140 -0.70 10.19 -9.94
C ARG A 140 -2.15 9.78 -10.14
N LEU A 141 -2.39 8.48 -10.36
CA LEU A 141 -3.74 7.95 -10.53
C LEU A 141 -4.69 8.39 -9.40
N SER A 142 -4.23 8.35 -8.15
CA SER A 142 -5.03 8.78 -7.01
C SER A 142 -5.34 10.29 -7.00
N GLU A 143 -4.44 11.11 -7.50
CA GLU A 143 -4.63 12.56 -7.66
C GLU A 143 -5.67 12.83 -8.73
N ALA A 144 -5.54 12.19 -9.90
CA ALA A 144 -6.47 12.34 -11.00
C ALA A 144 -7.90 11.88 -10.66
N ILE A 145 -8.06 10.73 -9.98
CA ILE A 145 -9.38 10.23 -9.57
C ILE A 145 -10.02 11.12 -8.49
N SER A 146 -9.22 11.82 -7.70
CA SER A 146 -9.72 12.68 -6.61
C SER A 146 -10.06 14.09 -7.05
N LEU A 147 -9.83 14.46 -8.32
CA LEU A 147 -10.19 15.76 -8.86
C LEU A 147 -11.70 15.98 -8.83
N ARG A 148 -12.09 17.19 -8.48
CA ARG A 148 -13.47 17.68 -8.52
C ARG A 148 -13.59 18.74 -9.60
N LEU A 149 -14.80 18.98 -10.09
CA LEU A 149 -15.04 20.07 -11.05
C LEU A 149 -14.61 21.44 -10.50
N SER A 150 -14.73 21.66 -9.19
CA SER A 150 -14.26 22.87 -8.52
C SER A 150 -12.73 23.01 -8.46
N ASP A 151 -11.99 21.96 -8.83
CA ASP A 151 -10.52 21.99 -8.88
C ASP A 151 -9.99 22.32 -10.29
N VAL A 152 -10.89 22.50 -11.25
CA VAL A 152 -10.58 22.88 -12.65
C VAL A 152 -10.94 24.35 -12.84
N SER A 153 -9.97 25.14 -13.29
CA SER A 153 -10.16 26.56 -13.63
C SER A 153 -9.42 26.88 -14.93
N ASP A 154 -9.64 28.07 -15.45
CA ASP A 154 -8.91 28.56 -16.65
C ASP A 154 -7.40 28.68 -16.39
N ASP A 155 -7.01 28.88 -15.14
CA ASP A 155 -5.59 28.98 -14.74
C ASP A 155 -4.92 27.60 -14.54
N GLY A 156 -5.69 26.49 -14.52
CA GLY A 156 -5.17 25.15 -14.37
C GLY A 156 -5.92 24.23 -13.40
N LEU A 157 -5.18 23.25 -12.86
CA LEU A 157 -5.73 22.21 -11.98
C LEU A 157 -5.21 22.38 -10.55
N MET A 158 -6.11 22.48 -9.59
CA MET A 158 -5.78 22.48 -8.16
C MET A 158 -5.68 21.05 -7.63
N ILE A 159 -4.49 20.54 -7.40
CA ILE A 159 -4.27 19.20 -6.85
C ILE A 159 -4.22 19.26 -5.32
N ARG A 160 -5.27 18.74 -4.67
CA ARG A 160 -5.41 18.79 -3.22
C ARG A 160 -4.81 17.55 -2.56
N LYS A 161 -4.23 17.72 -1.37
CA LYS A 161 -3.76 16.64 -0.49
C LYS A 161 -2.88 15.60 -1.21
N THR A 162 -1.87 16.06 -1.92
CA THR A 162 -0.86 15.18 -2.54
C THR A 162 -0.12 14.37 -1.48
N LYS A 163 0.85 13.55 -1.90
CA LYS A 163 1.77 12.88 -0.98
C LYS A 163 2.41 13.92 -0.04
N PHE A 164 2.27 13.73 1.26
CA PHE A 164 2.65 14.66 2.36
C PHE A 164 1.65 15.80 2.65
N GLY A 165 0.39 15.71 2.19
CA GLY A 165 -0.68 16.67 2.53
C GLY A 165 -0.56 18.04 1.85
N LYS A 166 0.37 18.21 0.92
CA LYS A 166 0.56 19.47 0.17
C LYS A 166 -0.47 19.58 -0.95
N SER A 167 -0.89 20.83 -1.27
CA SER A 167 -1.69 21.16 -2.45
C SER A 167 -0.83 21.94 -3.44
N ARG A 168 -1.13 21.81 -4.70
CA ARG A 168 -0.39 22.50 -5.80
C ARG A 168 -1.33 22.76 -6.97
#